data_c4d0946026570dccffb77be76b16dfb9
#
_entry.id   c4d0946026570dccffb77be76b16dfb9
#
_cell.length_a   1.000
_cell.length_b   1.000
_cell.length_c   1.000
_cell.angle_alpha   90.00
_cell.angle_beta   90.00
_cell.angle_gamma   90.00
#
_symmetry.space_group_name_H-M   'P 1'
#
loop_
_entity.id
_entity.type
_entity.pdbx_description
1 polymer ?
#
loop_
_entity_poly.entity_id
_entity_poly.type
_entity_poly.pdbx_seq_one_letter_code
_entity_poly.pdbx_strand_id
1 'polypeptide(L)'
;MAMTSAERQRSYRASRPSAGENGERRLDMWVSTATTLNLSRVAAHRGETRIQVIERLLAEADRRATANMSEATLADYLNSVTR
;
A
#
# COMPACT_ATOMS: atom_id res chain seq x y z
N MET A 1 -6.50 8.80 -29.86
CA MET A 1 -5.65 7.61 -29.89
C MET A 1 -5.45 7.08 -28.49
N ALA A 2 -5.60 5.79 -28.29
CA ALA A 2 -5.46 5.21 -26.94
C ALA A 2 -3.99 5.20 -26.51
N MET A 3 -3.75 5.57 -25.27
CA MET A 3 -2.42 5.53 -24.70
C MET A 3 -2.02 4.08 -24.42
N THR A 4 -0.75 3.78 -24.57
CA THR A 4 -0.22 2.49 -24.13
C THR A 4 -0.22 2.42 -22.60
N SER A 5 -0.08 1.22 -22.04
CA SER A 5 0.02 1.06 -20.59
C SER A 5 1.21 1.83 -20.02
N ALA A 6 2.35 1.82 -20.71
CA ALA A 6 3.54 2.55 -20.28
C ALA A 6 3.30 4.07 -20.28
N GLU A 7 2.65 4.58 -21.32
CA GLU A 7 2.32 6.00 -21.40
C GLU A 7 1.36 6.41 -20.31
N ARG A 8 0.36 5.58 -20.05
CA ARG A 8 -0.63 5.82 -19.01
C ARG A 8 0.02 5.88 -17.63
N GLN A 9 0.90 4.95 -17.36
CA GLN A 9 1.63 4.93 -16.08
C GLN A 9 2.54 6.14 -15.93
N ARG A 10 3.21 6.52 -17.01
CA ARG A 10 4.08 7.69 -17.00
C ARG A 10 3.31 8.97 -16.76
N SER A 11 2.18 9.13 -17.45
CA SER A 11 1.29 10.27 -17.27
C SER A 11 0.73 10.33 -15.86
N TYR A 12 0.32 9.19 -15.32
CA TYR A 12 -0.20 9.08 -13.96
C TYR A 12 0.86 9.49 -12.93
N ARG A 13 2.09 9.01 -13.10
CA ARG A 13 3.20 9.38 -12.19
C ARG A 13 3.50 10.87 -12.26
N ALA A 14 3.46 11.44 -13.44
CA ALA A 14 3.74 12.86 -13.63
C ALA A 14 2.69 13.75 -12.98
N SER A 15 1.44 13.33 -13.00
CA SER A 15 0.32 14.08 -12.42
C SER A 15 0.06 13.75 -10.96
N ARG A 16 0.73 12.73 -10.41
CA ARG A 16 0.54 12.28 -9.04
C ARG A 16 1.02 13.37 -8.06
N PRO A 17 0.23 13.71 -7.05
CA PRO A 17 0.70 14.67 -6.06
C PRO A 17 1.94 14.15 -5.35
N SER A 18 2.91 15.00 -5.16
CA SER A 18 4.09 14.67 -4.41
C SER A 18 3.73 14.49 -2.94
N ALA A 19 4.68 14.07 -2.14
CA ALA A 19 4.49 13.74 -0.74
C ALA A 19 3.62 14.77 0.01
N GLY A 20 2.62 14.27 0.70
CA GLY A 20 1.67 15.02 1.50
C GLY A 20 0.76 14.03 2.19
N GLU A 21 -0.17 14.49 3.00
CA GLU A 21 -1.05 13.61 3.76
C GLU A 21 -1.86 12.69 2.87
N ASN A 22 -2.34 13.22 1.76
CA ASN A 22 -3.13 12.46 0.79
C ASN A 22 -2.34 12.12 -0.47
N GLY A 23 -1.04 12.41 -0.46
CA GLY A 23 -0.18 12.09 -1.57
C GLY A 23 0.20 10.62 -1.56
N GLU A 24 0.55 10.13 -2.72
CA GLU A 24 1.05 8.78 -2.84
C GLU A 24 2.56 8.77 -2.67
N ARG A 25 3.07 7.71 -2.10
CA ARG A 25 4.50 7.52 -1.92
C ARG A 25 4.90 6.19 -2.52
N ARG A 26 6.07 6.16 -3.10
CA ARG A 26 6.60 4.92 -3.64
C ARG A 26 7.08 4.03 -2.51
N LEU A 27 6.66 2.76 -2.56
CA LEU A 27 7.15 1.72 -1.69
C LEU A 27 7.99 0.78 -2.54
N ASP A 28 9.26 0.61 -2.18
CA ASP A 28 10.21 -0.17 -2.95
C ASP A 28 10.91 -1.14 -2.01
N MET A 29 10.67 -2.44 -2.19
CA MET A 29 11.25 -3.45 -1.32
C MET A 29 11.31 -4.81 -2.01
N TRP A 30 12.25 -5.61 -1.57
CA TRP A 30 12.36 -7.00 -1.98
C TRP A 30 11.50 -7.86 -1.06
N VAL A 31 10.71 -8.76 -1.66
CA VAL A 31 9.87 -9.69 -0.92
C VAL A 31 10.16 -11.10 -1.40
N SER A 32 9.77 -12.09 -0.61
CA SER A 32 9.97 -13.49 -1.00
C SER A 32 9.11 -13.85 -2.20
N THR A 33 9.52 -14.89 -2.91
CA THR A 33 8.73 -15.45 -4.02
C THR A 33 7.35 -15.87 -3.54
N ALA A 34 7.28 -16.48 -2.35
CA ALA A 34 6.00 -16.89 -1.78
C ALA A 34 5.08 -15.70 -1.56
N THR A 35 5.60 -14.58 -1.08
CA THR A 35 4.81 -13.36 -0.89
C THR A 35 4.27 -12.84 -2.23
N THR A 36 5.09 -12.84 -3.26
CA THR A 36 4.68 -12.41 -4.60
C THR A 36 3.56 -13.30 -5.15
N LEU A 37 3.69 -14.61 -4.99
CA LEU A 37 2.67 -15.57 -5.45
C LEU A 37 1.37 -15.40 -4.67
N ASN A 38 1.46 -15.27 -3.35
CA ASN A 38 0.30 -15.08 -2.50
C ASN A 38 -0.45 -13.79 -2.88
N LEU A 39 0.28 -12.73 -3.12
CA LEU A 39 -0.29 -11.45 -3.52
C LEU A 39 -1.06 -11.59 -4.84
N SER A 40 -0.47 -12.24 -5.82
CA SER A 40 -1.10 -12.47 -7.12
C SER A 40 -2.36 -13.33 -7.01
N ARG A 41 -2.31 -14.38 -6.18
CA ARG A 41 -3.46 -15.28 -5.97
C ARG A 41 -4.61 -14.55 -5.29
N VAL A 42 -4.32 -13.79 -4.24
CA VAL A 42 -5.36 -13.05 -3.52
C VAL A 42 -5.98 -11.98 -4.43
N ALA A 43 -5.17 -11.27 -5.17
CA ALA A 43 -5.65 -10.26 -6.11
C ALA A 43 -6.59 -10.88 -7.14
N ALA A 44 -6.19 -11.98 -7.74
CA ALA A 44 -7.02 -12.67 -8.73
C ALA A 44 -8.32 -13.18 -8.13
N HIS A 45 -8.24 -13.79 -6.94
CA HIS A 45 -9.41 -14.34 -6.26
C HIS A 45 -10.43 -13.26 -5.92
N ARG A 46 -9.98 -12.09 -5.51
CA ARG A 46 -10.86 -11.00 -5.09
C ARG A 46 -11.20 -10.03 -6.21
N GLY A 47 -10.63 -10.19 -7.38
CA GLY A 47 -10.82 -9.22 -8.47
C GLY A 47 -10.26 -7.85 -8.15
N GLU A 48 -9.19 -7.80 -7.38
CA GLU A 48 -8.51 -6.57 -6.99
C GLU A 48 -7.15 -6.45 -7.67
N THR A 49 -6.63 -5.23 -7.76
CA THR A 49 -5.23 -5.04 -8.15
C THR A 49 -4.33 -5.41 -6.97
N ARG A 50 -3.05 -5.65 -7.26
CA ARG A 50 -2.08 -5.94 -6.19
C ARG A 50 -1.97 -4.79 -5.20
N ILE A 51 -2.02 -3.56 -5.69
CA ILE A 51 -1.99 -2.37 -4.84
C ILE A 51 -3.21 -2.34 -3.92
N GLN A 52 -4.39 -2.62 -4.45
CA GLN A 52 -5.62 -2.66 -3.65
C GLN A 52 -5.55 -3.72 -2.55
N VAL A 53 -4.99 -4.89 -2.86
CA VAL A 53 -4.81 -5.94 -1.86
C VAL A 53 -3.88 -5.47 -0.75
N ILE A 54 -2.74 -4.89 -1.09
CA ILE A 54 -1.76 -4.40 -0.11
C ILE A 54 -2.39 -3.32 0.77
N GLU A 55 -3.03 -2.34 0.18
CA GLU A 55 -3.65 -1.25 0.93
C GLU A 55 -4.72 -1.75 1.88
N ARG A 56 -5.57 -2.66 1.42
CA ARG A 56 -6.63 -3.22 2.25
C ARG A 56 -6.07 -4.04 3.41
N LEU A 57 -5.14 -4.93 3.14
CA LEU A 57 -4.57 -5.79 4.17
C LEU A 57 -3.82 -5.00 5.23
N LEU A 58 -3.06 -3.99 4.80
CA LEU A 58 -2.31 -3.16 5.74
C LEU A 58 -3.24 -2.27 6.57
N ALA A 59 -4.28 -1.73 5.97
CA ALA A 59 -5.27 -0.96 6.70
C ALA A 59 -5.97 -1.83 7.75
N GLU A 60 -6.31 -3.06 7.41
CA GLU A 60 -6.89 -4.01 8.37
C GLU A 60 -5.92 -4.36 9.50
N ALA A 61 -4.66 -4.61 9.16
CA ALA A 61 -3.64 -4.94 10.14
C ALA A 61 -3.42 -3.78 11.10
N ASP A 62 -3.38 -2.57 10.59
CA ASP A 62 -3.22 -1.36 11.40
C ASP A 62 -4.39 -1.18 12.36
N ARG A 63 -5.61 -1.35 11.88
CA ARG A 63 -6.81 -1.26 12.73
C ARG A 63 -6.80 -2.31 13.82
N ARG A 64 -6.42 -3.54 13.51
CA ARG A 64 -6.32 -4.61 14.51
C ARG A 64 -5.24 -4.31 15.55
N ALA A 65 -4.12 -3.80 15.10
CA ALA A 65 -3.02 -3.47 16.01
C ALA A 65 -3.42 -2.38 17.00
N THR A 66 -4.22 -1.41 16.56
CA THR A 66 -4.56 -0.25 17.39
C THR A 66 -5.85 -0.43 18.19
N ALA A 67 -6.64 -1.46 17.91
CA ALA A 67 -8.00 -1.61 18.45
C ALA A 67 -8.08 -1.59 19.98
N ASN A 68 -7.06 -2.14 20.67
CA ASN A 68 -7.05 -2.25 22.13
C ASN A 68 -5.88 -1.52 22.76
N MET A 69 -5.27 -0.58 22.06
CA MET A 69 -4.15 0.19 22.59
C MET A 69 -4.62 1.33 23.48
N SER A 70 -3.90 1.57 24.59
CA SER A 70 -4.07 2.78 25.38
C SER A 70 -3.55 3.97 24.60
N GLU A 71 -3.90 5.18 25.08
CA GLU A 71 -3.43 6.40 24.42
C GLU A 71 -1.91 6.48 24.33
N ALA A 72 -1.21 6.10 25.43
CA ALA A 72 0.23 6.12 25.45
C ALA A 72 0.83 5.12 24.48
N THR A 73 0.31 3.90 24.45
CA THR A 73 0.77 2.86 23.53
C THR A 73 0.47 3.24 22.08
N LEU A 74 -0.68 3.82 21.84
CA LEU A 74 -1.07 4.29 20.50
C LEU A 74 -0.13 5.38 20.01
N ALA A 75 0.21 6.33 20.88
CA ALA A 75 1.15 7.40 20.52
C ALA A 75 2.51 6.81 20.14
N ASP A 76 3.01 5.84 20.93
CA ASP A 76 4.26 5.14 20.63
C ASP A 76 4.18 4.41 19.30
N TYR A 77 3.08 3.72 19.06
CA TYR A 77 2.86 2.99 17.81
C TYR A 77 2.89 3.92 16.61
N LEU A 78 2.16 5.03 16.68
CA LEU A 78 2.09 5.99 15.58
C LEU A 78 3.42 6.70 15.33
N ASN A 79 4.26 6.81 16.36
CA ASN A 79 5.57 7.45 16.24
C ASN A 79 6.70 6.47 15.96
N SER A 80 6.43 5.18 15.90
CA SER A 80 7.44 4.14 15.72
C SER A 80 7.76 3.87 14.25
N VAL A 81 7.50 4.82 13.39
CA VAL A 81 7.76 4.66 11.96
C VAL A 81 9.26 4.57 11.73
N THR A 82 9.69 3.45 11.16
CA THR A 82 11.09 3.25 10.76
C THR A 82 11.16 3.27 9.25
N ARG A 83 12.32 3.65 8.77
CA ARG A 83 12.57 3.69 7.33
C ARG A 83 13.30 2.47 6.85
#